data_f4e05a7708c2a0dfca9fc9959dbc7bc6
#
_entry.id   f4e05a7708c2a0dfca9fc9959dbc7bc6
#
_cell.length_a   1.000
_cell.length_b   1.000
_cell.length_c   1.000
_cell.angle_alpha   90.00
_cell.angle_beta   90.00
_cell.angle_gamma   90.00
#
_symmetry.space_group_name_H-M   'P 1'
#
loop_
_entity.id
_entity.type
_entity.pdbx_description
1 polymer ?
#
loop_
_entity_poly.entity_id
_entity_poly.type
_entity_poly.pdbx_seq_one_letter_code
_entity_poly.pdbx_strand_id
1 'polypeptide(L)'
;MNAFLIERLGIELRTQLVGKRLNASFTTSQFDINLVFDSLALKISFFQGQAYFQTPHPEKLQKKNRLPVFRGLAELEVKEVLIYPYDRRFDMVLVNGHILAFYLYGKFSQITHYHNEVWQEAFPVKTSKVENYAQTHYSTDGKEIQDLKFLSAENKEVLENQSFDSKSDEEKRRLLIELKSAEIRGTLYVNKGEKKYTLDYSRGEENIAQFDHILVALDNHSRLYISHQVFTQIKNSHLGQLKKELNALGKKLKSAEKRLSELNRASTYKEKADLLMANMWQIEKGTKKVTLTSFDGEKQVEIKLNELLTPQANAERYYKKGKNESKQRDFALKHLADIEAQYLAKEEEIEQFEKVENLKEIRKTAQTKASQKEVRLPYKSVQIDGYEVRIGKGAKDNDELLRYHTTKFDTWLHAKDVSGSHVIIRNPSGAKIALTTIEKVASIAAFYSKAKSEGLAAVIHTDRKYIRKPKGATPGLVKVDKEEVILVEPRYTVN
;
A
#
# COMPACT_ATOMS: atom_id res chain seq x y z
N MET A 1 0.46 14.92 -25.84
CA MET A 1 0.97 15.22 -27.22
C MET A 1 0.10 16.27 -27.88
N ASN A 2 0.69 17.26 -28.54
CA ASN A 2 0.00 18.24 -29.39
C ASN A 2 -0.29 17.64 -30.79
N ALA A 3 -1.07 18.34 -31.62
CA ALA A 3 -1.44 17.83 -32.94
C ALA A 3 -0.24 17.63 -33.89
N PHE A 4 0.77 18.50 -33.80
CA PHE A 4 1.95 18.41 -34.69
C PHE A 4 2.83 17.20 -34.36
N LEU A 5 2.98 16.84 -33.05
CA LEU A 5 3.64 15.60 -32.66
C LEU A 5 2.91 14.36 -33.18
N ILE A 6 1.56 14.39 -33.17
CA ILE A 6 0.74 13.29 -33.67
C ILE A 6 0.83 13.20 -35.20
N GLU A 7 0.83 14.32 -35.88
CA GLU A 7 1.03 14.37 -37.33
C GLU A 7 2.41 13.81 -37.70
N ARG A 8 3.47 14.24 -37.01
CA ARG A 8 4.82 13.70 -37.17
C ARG A 8 4.89 12.19 -36.93
N LEU A 9 4.21 11.72 -35.87
CA LEU A 9 4.09 10.30 -35.57
C LEU A 9 3.43 9.53 -36.74
N GLY A 10 2.31 10.06 -37.25
CA GLY A 10 1.60 9.48 -38.37
C GLY A 10 2.48 9.38 -39.64
N ILE A 11 3.28 10.42 -39.94
CA ILE A 11 4.22 10.46 -41.06
C ILE A 11 5.28 9.35 -40.88
N GLU A 12 5.90 9.21 -39.71
CA GLU A 12 6.91 8.19 -39.47
C GLU A 12 6.30 6.78 -39.51
N LEU A 13 5.11 6.57 -38.93
CA LEU A 13 4.40 5.30 -39.01
C LEU A 13 4.01 4.93 -40.44
N ARG A 14 3.61 5.89 -41.27
CA ARG A 14 3.34 5.67 -42.69
C ARG A 14 4.57 5.11 -43.40
N THR A 15 5.74 5.72 -43.15
CA THR A 15 7.01 5.27 -43.78
C THR A 15 7.42 3.88 -43.30
N GLN A 16 7.17 3.54 -42.02
CA GLN A 16 7.63 2.27 -41.47
C GLN A 16 6.65 1.11 -41.63
N LEU A 17 5.34 1.37 -41.71
CA LEU A 17 4.32 0.33 -41.62
C LEU A 17 3.55 0.04 -42.91
N VAL A 18 3.48 0.97 -43.87
CA VAL A 18 2.80 0.67 -45.16
C VAL A 18 3.45 -0.50 -45.81
N GLY A 19 2.64 -1.47 -46.25
CA GLY A 19 3.10 -2.75 -46.84
C GLY A 19 3.54 -3.80 -45.78
N LYS A 20 3.47 -3.51 -44.50
CA LYS A 20 3.76 -4.46 -43.40
C LYS A 20 2.49 -5.09 -42.85
N ARG A 21 2.59 -6.32 -42.34
CA ARG A 21 1.46 -7.04 -41.76
C ARG A 21 1.38 -6.82 -40.26
N LEU A 22 0.16 -6.73 -39.76
CA LEU A 22 -0.14 -6.75 -38.33
C LEU A 22 -0.21 -8.20 -37.84
N ASN A 23 0.90 -8.75 -37.36
CA ASN A 23 1.03 -10.17 -36.99
C ASN A 23 0.27 -10.52 -35.70
N ALA A 24 0.15 -9.57 -34.75
CA ALA A 24 -0.59 -9.76 -33.50
C ALA A 24 -1.04 -8.45 -32.89
N SER A 25 -2.19 -8.49 -32.23
CA SER A 25 -2.67 -7.44 -31.35
C SER A 25 -3.17 -8.02 -30.04
N PHE A 26 -2.63 -7.57 -28.91
CA PHE A 26 -2.98 -8.09 -27.60
C PHE A 26 -2.69 -7.08 -26.47
N THR A 27 -3.37 -7.29 -25.35
CA THR A 27 -3.08 -6.58 -24.12
C THR A 27 -2.52 -7.51 -23.04
N THR A 28 -1.74 -6.95 -22.12
CA THR A 28 -1.26 -7.62 -20.89
C THR A 28 -1.79 -6.96 -19.63
N SER A 29 -2.49 -5.84 -19.76
CA SER A 29 -3.17 -5.10 -18.71
C SER A 29 -4.37 -4.34 -19.28
N GLN A 30 -5.25 -3.84 -18.42
CA GLN A 30 -6.40 -3.03 -18.84
C GLN A 30 -6.01 -1.67 -19.47
N PHE A 31 -4.73 -1.28 -19.42
CA PHE A 31 -4.27 0.05 -19.83
C PHE A 31 -3.24 0.01 -20.95
N ASP A 32 -2.79 -1.13 -21.43
CA ASP A 32 -1.83 -1.21 -22.53
C ASP A 32 -2.32 -2.10 -23.66
N ILE A 33 -1.90 -1.78 -24.88
CA ILE A 33 -2.09 -2.60 -26.06
C ILE A 33 -0.76 -2.73 -26.80
N ASN A 34 -0.51 -3.90 -27.34
CA ASN A 34 0.65 -4.20 -28.16
C ASN A 34 0.17 -4.53 -29.57
N LEU A 35 0.64 -3.79 -30.56
CA LEU A 35 0.45 -4.04 -31.99
C LEU A 35 1.80 -4.49 -32.54
N VAL A 36 1.88 -5.71 -33.04
CA VAL A 36 3.13 -6.32 -33.51
C VAL A 36 3.09 -6.45 -35.04
N PHE A 37 3.99 -5.76 -35.72
CA PHE A 37 4.17 -5.81 -37.17
C PHE A 37 5.45 -6.58 -37.49
N ASP A 38 5.69 -6.83 -38.76
CA ASP A 38 6.87 -7.59 -39.25
C ASP A 38 8.20 -7.05 -38.71
N SER A 39 8.36 -5.74 -38.67
CA SER A 39 9.61 -5.05 -38.29
C SER A 39 9.52 -4.20 -37.03
N LEU A 40 8.33 -3.95 -36.51
CA LEU A 40 8.07 -3.00 -35.44
C LEU A 40 7.02 -3.53 -34.47
N ALA A 41 7.24 -3.35 -33.19
CA ALA A 41 6.17 -3.49 -32.21
C ALA A 41 5.86 -2.12 -31.58
N LEU A 42 4.59 -1.76 -31.57
CA LEU A 42 4.08 -0.57 -30.89
C LEU A 42 3.37 -1.01 -29.62
N LYS A 43 3.90 -0.61 -28.46
CA LYS A 43 3.19 -0.69 -27.19
C LYS A 43 2.62 0.67 -26.84
N ILE A 44 1.30 0.75 -26.70
CA ILE A 44 0.60 1.98 -26.38
C ILE A 44 -0.02 1.82 -24.99
N SER A 45 0.42 2.65 -24.04
CA SER A 45 -0.06 2.64 -22.66
C SER A 45 -0.96 3.85 -22.42
N PHE A 46 -2.20 3.61 -21.99
CA PHE A 46 -3.16 4.65 -21.63
C PHE A 46 -3.08 4.90 -20.12
N PHE A 47 -2.30 5.91 -19.74
CA PHE A 47 -2.04 6.22 -18.36
C PHE A 47 -2.47 7.64 -18.02
N GLN A 48 -3.19 7.84 -16.92
CA GLN A 48 -3.73 9.14 -16.50
C GLN A 48 -4.45 9.90 -17.63
N GLY A 49 -5.16 9.17 -18.48
CA GLY A 49 -5.91 9.75 -19.60
C GLY A 49 -5.08 10.17 -20.80
N GLN A 50 -3.83 9.81 -20.90
CA GLN A 50 -2.96 10.07 -22.06
C GLN A 50 -2.43 8.77 -22.65
N ALA A 51 -2.12 8.82 -23.95
CA ALA A 51 -1.49 7.71 -24.65
C ALA A 51 0.03 7.90 -24.70
N TYR A 52 0.77 6.87 -24.32
CA TYR A 52 2.23 6.81 -24.33
C TYR A 52 2.69 5.70 -25.24
N PHE A 53 3.53 6.05 -26.22
CA PHE A 53 4.02 5.13 -27.24
C PHE A 53 5.41 4.61 -26.87
N GLN A 54 5.59 3.30 -26.98
CA GLN A 54 6.88 2.62 -26.83
C GLN A 54 7.09 1.69 -28.01
N THR A 55 8.36 1.48 -28.36
CA THR A 55 8.77 0.59 -29.45
C THR A 55 9.65 -0.54 -28.89
N PRO A 56 9.08 -1.47 -28.12
CA PRO A 56 9.83 -2.60 -27.58
C PRO A 56 10.25 -3.54 -28.73
N HIS A 57 11.40 -4.18 -28.58
CA HIS A 57 11.77 -5.26 -29.48
C HIS A 57 10.73 -6.39 -29.41
N PRO A 58 10.21 -6.96 -30.53
CA PRO A 58 9.15 -7.97 -30.49
C PRO A 58 9.44 -9.17 -29.59
N GLU A 59 10.70 -9.63 -29.53
CA GLU A 59 11.13 -10.74 -28.66
C GLU A 59 11.08 -10.41 -27.14
N LYS A 60 11.15 -9.14 -26.79
CA LYS A 60 11.08 -8.68 -25.39
C LYS A 60 9.65 -8.48 -24.88
N LEU A 61 8.66 -8.65 -25.75
CA LEU A 61 7.27 -8.57 -25.36
C LEU A 61 6.89 -9.72 -24.43
N GLN A 62 6.12 -9.43 -23.41
CA GLN A 62 5.65 -10.41 -22.44
C GLN A 62 4.92 -11.57 -23.16
N LYS A 63 5.35 -12.82 -22.93
CA LYS A 63 4.80 -14.01 -23.58
C LYS A 63 3.59 -14.62 -22.85
N LYS A 64 3.44 -14.35 -21.53
CA LYS A 64 2.36 -14.88 -20.70
C LYS A 64 1.26 -13.83 -20.50
N ASN A 65 0.04 -14.28 -20.17
CA ASN A 65 -1.13 -13.45 -19.87
C ASN A 65 -1.50 -12.46 -20.98
N ARG A 66 -1.40 -12.88 -22.25
CA ARG A 66 -1.84 -12.10 -23.41
C ARG A 66 -3.34 -12.31 -23.63
N LEU A 67 -4.10 -11.22 -23.69
CA LEU A 67 -5.50 -11.24 -24.11
C LEU A 67 -5.58 -10.62 -25.51
N PRO A 68 -6.01 -11.36 -26.54
CA PRO A 68 -6.18 -10.82 -27.88
C PRO A 68 -7.19 -9.67 -27.90
N VAL A 69 -6.82 -8.59 -28.58
CA VAL A 69 -7.67 -7.43 -28.87
C VAL A 69 -7.68 -7.26 -30.39
N PHE A 70 -8.75 -6.79 -30.99
CA PHE A 70 -8.87 -6.65 -32.45
C PHE A 70 -8.58 -7.97 -33.22
N ARG A 71 -9.21 -9.05 -32.77
CA ARG A 71 -8.88 -10.43 -33.21
C ARG A 71 -8.93 -10.65 -34.70
N GLY A 72 -9.81 -9.95 -35.43
CA GLY A 72 -9.97 -10.09 -36.86
C GLY A 72 -8.90 -9.41 -37.74
N LEU A 73 -7.90 -8.75 -37.10
CA LEU A 73 -6.91 -7.94 -37.81
C LEU A 73 -5.55 -8.64 -37.99
N ALA A 74 -5.38 -9.82 -37.40
CA ALA A 74 -4.12 -10.56 -37.54
C ALA A 74 -3.84 -10.91 -39.01
N GLU A 75 -2.57 -10.78 -39.42
CA GLU A 75 -2.05 -11.01 -40.76
C GLU A 75 -2.55 -10.02 -41.85
N LEU A 76 -3.32 -9.00 -41.49
CA LEU A 76 -3.73 -7.96 -42.41
C LEU A 76 -2.59 -6.97 -42.69
N GLU A 77 -2.42 -6.61 -43.96
CA GLU A 77 -1.43 -5.62 -44.38
C GLU A 77 -1.91 -4.19 -44.15
N VAL A 78 -1.03 -3.32 -43.74
CA VAL A 78 -1.27 -1.88 -43.64
C VAL A 78 -1.22 -1.27 -45.04
N LYS A 79 -2.36 -0.84 -45.53
CA LYS A 79 -2.51 -0.22 -46.87
C LYS A 79 -2.06 1.25 -46.84
N GLU A 80 -2.43 1.97 -45.80
CA GLU A 80 -2.20 3.40 -45.70
C GLU A 80 -2.25 3.87 -44.23
N VAL A 81 -1.59 5.01 -43.92
CA VAL A 81 -1.79 5.75 -42.66
C VAL A 81 -2.33 7.11 -43.04
N LEU A 82 -3.61 7.34 -42.70
CA LEU A 82 -4.29 8.62 -42.92
C LEU A 82 -3.97 9.55 -41.75
N ILE A 83 -3.58 10.79 -42.04
CA ILE A 83 -3.19 11.79 -41.10
C ILE A 83 -4.15 12.96 -41.24
N TYR A 84 -4.69 13.43 -40.11
CA TYR A 84 -5.63 14.55 -40.07
C TYR A 84 -4.89 15.81 -39.59
N PRO A 85 -4.59 16.77 -40.48
CA PRO A 85 -3.87 17.99 -40.13
C PRO A 85 -4.58 18.76 -39.00
N TYR A 86 -3.81 19.27 -38.05
CA TYR A 86 -4.28 20.02 -36.89
C TYR A 86 -5.21 19.23 -35.94
N ASP A 87 -5.31 17.92 -36.13
CA ASP A 87 -6.09 17.05 -35.25
C ASP A 87 -5.19 16.10 -34.45
N ARG A 88 -5.70 15.60 -33.35
CA ARG A 88 -5.04 14.60 -32.51
C ARG A 88 -5.47 13.18 -32.90
N ARG A 89 -5.51 12.93 -34.21
CA ARG A 89 -5.96 11.67 -34.80
C ARG A 89 -5.09 11.28 -36.00
N PHE A 90 -4.85 10.00 -36.11
CA PHE A 90 -4.47 9.34 -37.36
C PHE A 90 -5.18 7.99 -37.46
N ASP A 91 -5.37 7.48 -38.67
CA ASP A 91 -5.99 6.19 -38.93
C ASP A 91 -5.04 5.29 -39.64
N MET A 92 -4.92 4.06 -39.19
CA MET A 92 -4.21 2.99 -39.86
C MET A 92 -5.22 2.18 -40.67
N VAL A 93 -5.19 2.32 -41.99
CA VAL A 93 -6.05 1.59 -42.91
C VAL A 93 -5.37 0.28 -43.25
N LEU A 94 -6.07 -0.81 -42.98
CA LEU A 94 -5.65 -2.14 -43.33
C LEU A 94 -6.39 -2.61 -44.59
N VAL A 95 -5.91 -3.65 -45.20
CA VAL A 95 -6.62 -4.27 -46.34
C VAL A 95 -8.02 -4.77 -45.94
N ASN A 96 -8.87 -5.05 -46.92
CA ASN A 96 -10.24 -5.59 -46.70
C ASN A 96 -11.17 -4.65 -45.88
N GLY A 97 -10.99 -3.33 -45.96
CA GLY A 97 -11.90 -2.34 -45.33
C GLY A 97 -11.77 -2.20 -43.81
N HIS A 98 -10.70 -2.72 -43.22
CA HIS A 98 -10.43 -2.57 -41.81
C HIS A 98 -9.67 -1.27 -41.51
N ILE A 99 -10.05 -0.56 -40.44
CA ILE A 99 -9.41 0.68 -40.00
C ILE A 99 -9.19 0.62 -38.49
N LEU A 100 -7.95 0.91 -38.05
CA LEU A 100 -7.65 1.24 -36.65
C LEU A 100 -7.50 2.77 -36.53
N ALA A 101 -8.48 3.43 -35.92
CA ALA A 101 -8.49 4.88 -35.70
C ALA A 101 -7.90 5.19 -34.33
N PHE A 102 -6.83 5.99 -34.30
CA PHE A 102 -6.13 6.40 -33.07
C PHE A 102 -6.61 7.79 -32.67
N TYR A 103 -7.49 7.84 -31.68
CA TYR A 103 -7.98 9.07 -31.07
C TYR A 103 -7.13 9.42 -29.87
N LEU A 104 -6.38 10.52 -29.87
CA LEU A 104 -5.38 10.88 -28.87
C LEU A 104 -5.76 12.16 -28.10
N TYR A 105 -7.01 12.25 -27.69
CA TYR A 105 -7.61 13.44 -27.04
C TYR A 105 -7.51 13.42 -25.50
N GLY A 106 -6.31 13.24 -24.94
CA GLY A 106 -6.12 13.24 -23.49
C GLY A 106 -6.91 12.12 -22.80
N LYS A 107 -7.76 12.46 -21.85
CA LYS A 107 -8.56 11.46 -21.10
C LYS A 107 -9.52 10.63 -21.97
N PHE A 108 -9.77 11.06 -23.19
CA PHE A 108 -10.61 10.35 -24.16
C PHE A 108 -9.77 9.53 -25.18
N SER A 109 -8.46 9.44 -24.98
CA SER A 109 -7.61 8.67 -25.88
C SER A 109 -8.02 7.21 -25.94
N GLN A 110 -8.17 6.68 -27.15
CA GLN A 110 -8.53 5.28 -27.44
C GLN A 110 -8.13 4.90 -28.87
N ILE A 111 -8.06 3.62 -29.14
CA ILE A 111 -7.94 3.05 -30.49
C ILE A 111 -9.26 2.37 -30.79
N THR A 112 -9.86 2.69 -31.92
CA THR A 112 -11.15 2.12 -32.34
C THR A 112 -10.97 1.36 -33.64
N HIS A 113 -11.52 0.16 -33.70
CA HIS A 113 -11.56 -0.65 -34.90
C HIS A 113 -12.88 -0.48 -35.63
N TYR A 114 -12.80 -0.19 -36.93
CA TYR A 114 -13.91 -0.17 -37.87
C TYR A 114 -13.71 -1.18 -38.97
N HIS A 115 -14.80 -1.78 -39.48
CA HIS A 115 -14.81 -2.62 -40.67
C HIS A 115 -15.88 -2.11 -41.61
N ASN A 116 -15.49 -1.70 -42.82
CA ASN A 116 -16.37 -1.05 -43.80
C ASN A 116 -17.17 0.10 -43.18
N GLU A 117 -16.46 0.98 -42.44
CA GLU A 117 -16.99 2.15 -41.71
C GLU A 117 -17.91 1.80 -40.53
N VAL A 118 -18.17 0.52 -40.24
CA VAL A 118 -18.97 0.08 -39.11
C VAL A 118 -18.07 -0.15 -37.89
N TRP A 119 -18.41 0.47 -36.76
CA TRP A 119 -17.74 0.28 -35.48
C TRP A 119 -17.77 -1.19 -35.05
N GLN A 120 -16.66 -1.71 -34.59
CA GLN A 120 -16.50 -3.10 -34.11
C GLN A 120 -16.18 -3.12 -32.61
N GLU A 121 -15.04 -2.57 -32.22
CA GLU A 121 -14.55 -2.56 -30.85
C GLU A 121 -13.59 -1.39 -30.61
N ALA A 122 -13.29 -1.08 -29.34
CA ALA A 122 -12.33 -0.05 -28.95
C ALA A 122 -11.48 -0.47 -27.76
N PHE A 123 -10.25 0.06 -27.69
CA PHE A 123 -9.34 -0.15 -26.57
C PHE A 123 -8.70 1.19 -26.12
N PRO A 124 -8.64 1.50 -24.81
CA PRO A 124 -9.38 0.83 -23.73
C PRO A 124 -10.89 0.99 -23.91
N VAL A 125 -11.66 0.04 -23.42
CA VAL A 125 -13.13 0.11 -23.51
C VAL A 125 -13.61 1.32 -22.70
N LYS A 126 -14.24 2.27 -23.39
CA LYS A 126 -14.83 3.46 -22.77
C LYS A 126 -16.27 3.63 -23.25
N THR A 127 -17.11 4.14 -22.37
CA THR A 127 -18.55 4.38 -22.65
C THR A 127 -18.80 5.66 -23.42
N SER A 128 -17.84 6.58 -23.55
CA SER A 128 -17.99 7.84 -24.26
C SER A 128 -17.68 7.69 -25.75
N LYS A 129 -18.61 8.10 -26.61
CA LYS A 129 -18.40 8.19 -28.04
C LYS A 129 -17.37 9.29 -28.35
N VAL A 130 -16.17 8.91 -28.79
CA VAL A 130 -15.09 9.83 -29.15
C VAL A 130 -15.34 10.48 -30.52
N GLU A 131 -16.22 9.89 -31.30
CA GLU A 131 -16.61 10.37 -32.64
C GLU A 131 -17.07 11.82 -32.67
N ASN A 132 -17.69 12.31 -31.58
CA ASN A 132 -18.13 13.70 -31.46
C ASN A 132 -16.96 14.72 -31.36
N TYR A 133 -15.73 14.26 -31.13
CA TYR A 133 -14.55 15.14 -31.04
C TYR A 133 -13.76 15.19 -32.35
N ALA A 134 -13.98 14.24 -33.26
CA ALA A 134 -13.23 14.03 -34.48
C ALA A 134 -13.74 14.80 -35.71
N GLN A 135 -14.76 15.64 -35.55
CA GLN A 135 -15.49 16.20 -36.70
C GLN A 135 -15.14 17.63 -37.04
N THR A 136 -14.01 18.14 -36.69
CA THR A 136 -13.70 19.49 -37.13
C THR A 136 -12.61 19.46 -38.19
N HIS A 137 -12.98 19.71 -39.42
CA HIS A 137 -12.09 20.41 -40.34
C HIS A 137 -11.76 21.74 -39.64
N TYR A 138 -10.57 21.78 -39.02
CA TYR A 138 -10.14 23.01 -38.35
C TYR A 138 -9.91 24.07 -39.42
N SER A 139 -10.93 24.87 -39.68
CA SER A 139 -10.73 26.19 -40.29
C SER A 139 -10.05 27.07 -39.26
N THR A 140 -8.99 27.71 -39.66
CA THR A 140 -8.28 28.71 -38.85
C THR A 140 -8.81 30.11 -39.08
N ASP A 141 -9.76 30.26 -40.02
CA ASP A 141 -10.29 31.53 -40.47
C ASP A 141 -11.13 32.16 -39.36
N GLY A 142 -10.85 33.41 -39.03
CA GLY A 142 -11.54 34.17 -38.00
C GLY A 142 -11.28 33.70 -36.56
N LYS A 143 -10.29 32.84 -36.30
CA LYS A 143 -9.97 32.36 -34.96
C LYS A 143 -8.81 33.10 -34.33
N GLU A 144 -8.91 33.29 -33.02
CA GLU A 144 -7.84 33.77 -32.16
C GLU A 144 -6.99 32.60 -31.63
N ILE A 145 -5.79 32.89 -31.13
CA ILE A 145 -4.86 31.89 -30.58
C ILE A 145 -5.52 31.00 -29.53
N GLN A 146 -6.35 31.56 -28.65
CA GLN A 146 -7.03 30.84 -27.58
C GLN A 146 -7.99 29.75 -28.10
N ASP A 147 -8.54 29.92 -29.31
CA ASP A 147 -9.46 28.97 -29.94
C ASP A 147 -8.74 27.82 -30.60
N LEU A 148 -7.42 27.92 -30.82
CA LEU A 148 -6.57 26.89 -31.44
C LEU A 148 -6.19 25.82 -30.40
N LYS A 149 -7.14 24.96 -30.05
CA LYS A 149 -6.99 23.91 -28.99
C LYS A 149 -6.00 22.81 -29.34
N PHE A 150 -5.57 22.75 -30.59
CA PHE A 150 -4.58 21.78 -31.07
C PHE A 150 -3.13 22.18 -30.76
N LEU A 151 -2.89 23.46 -30.45
CA LEU A 151 -1.56 23.99 -30.10
C LEU A 151 -1.19 23.69 -28.64
N SER A 152 0.09 23.53 -28.40
CA SER A 152 0.67 23.53 -27.06
C SER A 152 0.73 24.98 -26.50
N ALA A 153 1.03 25.10 -25.20
CA ALA A 153 1.21 26.42 -24.58
C ALA A 153 2.39 27.18 -25.22
N GLU A 154 3.50 26.48 -25.46
CA GLU A 154 4.71 27.01 -26.06
C GLU A 154 4.41 27.52 -27.51
N ASN A 155 3.62 26.77 -28.28
CA ASN A 155 3.24 27.15 -29.62
C ASN A 155 2.37 28.41 -29.62
N LYS A 156 1.49 28.53 -28.63
CA LYS A 156 0.68 29.73 -28.45
C LYS A 156 1.54 30.96 -28.13
N GLU A 157 2.51 30.80 -27.23
CA GLU A 157 3.46 31.86 -26.88
C GLU A 157 4.28 32.34 -28.11
N VAL A 158 4.75 31.39 -28.93
CA VAL A 158 5.44 31.73 -30.20
C VAL A 158 4.58 32.54 -31.12
N LEU A 159 3.28 32.22 -31.26
CA LEU A 159 2.35 32.95 -32.10
C LEU A 159 1.95 34.29 -31.46
N GLU A 160 1.81 34.38 -30.15
CA GLU A 160 1.54 35.65 -29.42
C GLU A 160 2.69 36.63 -29.65
N ASN A 161 3.93 36.19 -29.55
CA ASN A 161 5.13 36.98 -29.81
C ASN A 161 5.20 37.50 -31.27
N GLN A 162 4.51 36.82 -32.19
CA GLN A 162 4.37 37.24 -33.58
C GLN A 162 3.07 38.06 -33.87
N SER A 163 2.34 38.45 -32.82
CA SER A 163 1.11 39.23 -32.92
C SER A 163 0.04 38.57 -33.82
N PHE A 164 -0.11 37.25 -33.70
CA PHE A 164 -0.99 36.42 -34.54
C PHE A 164 -2.42 36.93 -34.64
N ASP A 165 -3.03 37.35 -33.51
CA ASP A 165 -4.44 37.71 -33.45
C ASP A 165 -4.75 38.98 -34.28
N SER A 166 -3.76 39.86 -34.43
CA SER A 166 -3.91 41.12 -35.24
C SER A 166 -3.70 40.95 -36.75
N LYS A 167 -3.35 39.74 -37.20
CA LYS A 167 -3.03 39.45 -38.60
C LYS A 167 -4.24 39.02 -39.42
N SER A 168 -4.15 39.21 -40.74
CA SER A 168 -5.12 38.67 -41.69
C SER A 168 -5.20 37.15 -41.66
N ASP A 169 -6.29 36.55 -42.08
CA ASP A 169 -6.46 35.09 -42.11
C ASP A 169 -5.41 34.38 -42.98
N GLU A 170 -4.95 35.04 -44.05
CA GLU A 170 -3.92 34.52 -44.91
C GLU A 170 -2.54 34.49 -44.20
N GLU A 171 -2.19 35.54 -43.48
CA GLU A 171 -0.98 35.61 -42.67
C GLU A 171 -1.04 34.63 -41.51
N LYS A 172 -2.18 34.50 -40.86
CA LYS A 172 -2.41 33.49 -39.80
C LYS A 172 -2.18 32.07 -40.31
N ARG A 173 -2.74 31.72 -41.46
CA ARG A 173 -2.50 30.40 -42.09
C ARG A 173 -1.02 30.20 -42.41
N ARG A 174 -0.34 31.22 -42.96
CA ARG A 174 1.10 31.12 -43.26
C ARG A 174 1.91 30.88 -42.02
N LEU A 175 1.69 31.59 -40.93
CA LEU A 175 2.38 31.40 -39.66
C LEU A 175 2.17 29.98 -39.08
N LEU A 176 0.95 29.46 -39.15
CA LEU A 176 0.67 28.08 -38.71
C LEU A 176 1.36 27.02 -39.56
N ILE A 177 1.47 27.25 -40.89
CA ILE A 177 2.21 26.34 -41.80
C ILE A 177 3.70 26.40 -41.48
N GLU A 178 4.26 27.59 -41.25
CA GLU A 178 5.67 27.77 -40.89
C GLU A 178 5.98 27.08 -39.54
N LEU A 179 5.18 27.35 -38.51
CA LEU A 179 5.30 26.73 -37.20
C LEU A 179 5.20 25.19 -37.30
N LYS A 180 4.18 24.70 -37.96
CA LYS A 180 4.00 23.27 -38.20
C LYS A 180 5.20 22.65 -38.92
N SER A 181 5.71 23.28 -39.98
CA SER A 181 6.84 22.80 -40.76
C SER A 181 8.12 22.76 -39.91
N ALA A 182 8.33 23.75 -39.08
CA ALA A 182 9.45 23.79 -38.15
C ALA A 182 9.39 22.67 -37.11
N GLU A 183 8.21 22.40 -36.53
CA GLU A 183 8.04 21.34 -35.55
C GLU A 183 8.13 19.92 -36.16
N ILE A 184 7.51 19.69 -37.32
CA ILE A 184 7.57 18.37 -37.99
C ILE A 184 8.99 17.98 -38.34
N ARG A 185 9.86 18.94 -38.70
CA ARG A 185 11.25 18.71 -39.10
C ARG A 185 12.28 18.96 -38.00
N GLY A 186 11.87 19.63 -36.93
CA GLY A 186 12.77 20.04 -35.83
C GLY A 186 13.25 18.89 -34.95
N THR A 187 14.30 19.11 -34.21
CA THR A 187 14.77 18.21 -33.17
C THR A 187 13.80 18.16 -32.01
N LEU A 188 13.57 16.98 -31.46
CA LEU A 188 12.71 16.74 -30.31
C LEU A 188 13.56 16.64 -29.04
N TYR A 189 13.09 17.23 -27.98
CA TYR A 189 13.78 17.25 -26.69
C TYR A 189 12.95 16.59 -25.61
N VAL A 190 13.56 15.68 -24.86
CA VAL A 190 13.00 15.15 -23.63
C VAL A 190 13.56 15.95 -22.48
N ASN A 191 12.71 16.72 -21.83
CA ASN A 191 13.06 17.60 -20.73
C ASN A 191 12.53 17.06 -19.41
N LYS A 192 13.28 17.24 -18.32
CA LYS A 192 12.84 16.93 -16.96
C LYS A 192 12.34 18.21 -16.31
N GLY A 193 11.05 18.25 -15.97
CA GLY A 193 10.49 19.28 -15.13
C GLY A 193 10.36 18.81 -13.69
N GLU A 194 9.98 19.70 -12.78
CA GLU A 194 9.82 19.38 -11.35
C GLU A 194 8.89 18.18 -11.09
N LYS A 195 7.80 18.05 -11.85
CA LYS A 195 6.74 17.04 -11.60
C LYS A 195 6.64 15.97 -12.66
N LYS A 196 7.21 16.18 -13.83
CA LYS A 196 7.06 15.25 -14.97
C LYS A 196 8.13 15.47 -16.02
N TYR A 197 8.35 14.44 -16.83
CA TYR A 197 9.08 14.57 -18.09
C TYR A 197 8.16 15.09 -19.18
N THR A 198 8.67 15.96 -20.06
CA THR A 198 7.96 16.47 -21.24
C THR A 198 8.72 16.10 -22.51
N LEU A 199 7.99 16.05 -23.63
CA LEU A 199 8.53 15.90 -24.98
C LEU A 199 8.11 17.12 -25.78
N ASP A 200 9.07 17.97 -26.13
CA ASP A 200 8.85 19.27 -26.74
C ASP A 200 9.82 19.51 -27.91
N TYR A 201 9.53 20.55 -28.69
CA TYR A 201 10.46 21.04 -29.74
C TYR A 201 11.45 22.07 -29.23
N SER A 202 11.26 22.56 -28.02
CA SER A 202 12.18 23.48 -27.35
C SER A 202 13.05 22.74 -26.34
N ARG A 203 14.32 23.12 -26.28
CA ARG A 203 15.25 22.64 -25.28
C ARG A 203 14.96 23.33 -23.94
N GLY A 204 14.51 22.55 -22.95
CA GLY A 204 14.34 23.04 -21.58
C GLY A 204 15.65 23.14 -20.81
N GLU A 205 15.58 23.73 -19.59
CA GLU A 205 16.76 23.89 -18.71
C GLU A 205 17.38 22.54 -18.33
N GLU A 206 16.60 21.57 -17.90
CA GLU A 206 17.04 20.18 -17.65
C GLU A 206 16.74 19.29 -18.86
N ASN A 207 17.48 19.45 -19.96
CA ASN A 207 17.36 18.56 -21.12
C ASN A 207 18.05 17.22 -20.83
N ILE A 208 17.30 16.13 -21.02
CA ILE A 208 17.81 14.77 -20.79
C ILE A 208 18.31 14.13 -22.06
N ALA A 209 17.62 14.35 -23.19
CA ALA A 209 17.97 13.77 -24.47
C ALA A 209 17.34 14.57 -25.61
N GLN A 210 17.91 14.41 -26.81
CA GLN A 210 17.41 14.98 -28.06
C GLN A 210 17.30 13.90 -29.13
N PHE A 211 16.34 14.04 -30.04
CA PHE A 211 16.01 13.04 -31.04
C PHE A 211 15.50 13.70 -32.34
N ASP A 212 15.85 13.09 -33.46
CA ASP A 212 15.33 13.49 -34.76
C ASP A 212 14.16 12.58 -35.21
N HIS A 213 14.05 11.38 -34.64
CA HIS A 213 12.99 10.40 -34.91
C HIS A 213 11.95 10.39 -33.79
N ILE A 214 10.67 10.62 -34.15
CA ILE A 214 9.57 10.73 -33.18
C ILE A 214 9.30 9.43 -32.42
N LEU A 215 9.40 8.27 -33.06
CA LEU A 215 9.18 6.98 -32.37
C LEU A 215 10.22 6.71 -31.29
N VAL A 216 11.49 7.05 -31.55
CA VAL A 216 12.56 6.92 -30.56
C VAL A 216 12.37 7.91 -29.41
N ALA A 217 12.01 9.15 -29.75
CA ALA A 217 11.70 10.20 -28.76
C ALA A 217 10.54 9.81 -27.85
N LEU A 218 9.44 9.32 -28.44
CA LEU A 218 8.27 8.86 -27.70
C LEU A 218 8.56 7.64 -26.82
N ASP A 219 9.36 6.67 -27.31
CA ASP A 219 9.77 5.51 -26.51
C ASP A 219 10.57 5.95 -25.28
N ASN A 220 11.56 6.82 -25.48
CA ASN A 220 12.38 7.34 -24.39
C ASN A 220 11.54 8.14 -23.37
N HIS A 221 10.77 9.12 -23.86
CA HIS A 221 9.87 9.92 -23.01
C HIS A 221 8.88 9.05 -22.25
N SER A 222 8.22 8.10 -22.92
CA SER A 222 7.23 7.22 -22.29
C SER A 222 7.84 6.37 -21.18
N ARG A 223 9.04 5.82 -21.38
CA ARG A 223 9.75 5.05 -20.35
C ARG A 223 10.11 5.91 -19.16
N LEU A 224 10.65 7.09 -19.38
CA LEU A 224 11.01 8.02 -18.30
C LEU A 224 9.76 8.49 -17.56
N TYR A 225 8.74 8.93 -18.28
CA TYR A 225 7.48 9.41 -17.69
C TYR A 225 6.79 8.34 -16.84
N ILE A 226 6.55 7.16 -17.41
CA ILE A 226 5.87 6.06 -16.71
C ILE A 226 6.69 5.61 -15.49
N SER A 227 8.01 5.46 -15.66
CA SER A 227 8.89 5.09 -14.55
C SER A 227 8.85 6.10 -13.41
N HIS A 228 8.89 7.40 -13.73
CA HIS A 228 8.79 8.49 -12.76
C HIS A 228 7.42 8.51 -12.07
N GLN A 229 6.33 8.34 -12.81
CA GLN A 229 4.98 8.32 -12.23
C GLN A 229 4.78 7.12 -11.29
N VAL A 230 5.23 5.94 -11.70
CA VAL A 230 5.20 4.74 -10.85
C VAL A 230 6.04 4.94 -9.59
N PHE A 231 7.25 5.52 -9.73
CA PHE A 231 8.09 5.87 -8.60
C PHE A 231 7.38 6.82 -7.63
N THR A 232 6.83 7.92 -8.14
CA THR A 232 6.12 8.94 -7.34
C THR A 232 4.92 8.37 -6.63
N GLN A 233 4.13 7.53 -7.30
CA GLN A 233 2.97 6.88 -6.70
C GLN A 233 3.36 5.94 -5.56
N ILE A 234 4.38 5.10 -5.77
CA ILE A 234 4.87 4.18 -4.74
C ILE A 234 5.47 4.97 -3.57
N LYS A 235 6.29 5.99 -3.85
CA LYS A 235 6.90 6.87 -2.84
C LYS A 235 5.83 7.54 -1.98
N ASN A 236 4.84 8.17 -2.60
CA ASN A 236 3.76 8.87 -1.88
C ASN A 236 2.89 7.92 -1.07
N SER A 237 2.56 6.74 -1.60
CA SER A 237 1.82 5.72 -0.88
C SER A 237 2.56 5.27 0.38
N HIS A 238 3.85 5.01 0.26
CA HIS A 238 4.67 4.58 1.38
C HIS A 238 4.88 5.67 2.43
N LEU A 239 5.18 6.91 2.00
CA LEU A 239 5.25 8.08 2.89
C LEU A 239 3.92 8.31 3.62
N GLY A 240 2.79 8.15 2.92
CA GLY A 240 1.46 8.25 3.53
C GLY A 240 1.25 7.22 4.64
N GLN A 241 1.75 5.99 4.46
CA GLN A 241 1.69 4.96 5.49
C GLN A 241 2.60 5.31 6.68
N LEU A 242 3.86 5.70 6.44
CA LEU A 242 4.79 6.08 7.50
C LEU A 242 4.26 7.25 8.33
N LYS A 243 3.70 8.28 7.69
CA LYS A 243 3.08 9.43 8.36
C LYS A 243 1.85 9.03 9.20
N LYS A 244 1.06 8.05 8.77
CA LYS A 244 -0.02 7.48 9.60
C LYS A 244 0.50 6.76 10.83
N GLU A 245 1.58 5.99 10.70
CA GLU A 245 2.23 5.30 11.81
C GLU A 245 2.83 6.30 12.81
N LEU A 246 3.49 7.35 12.34
CA LEU A 246 4.02 8.44 13.17
C LEU A 246 2.90 9.14 13.97
N ASN A 247 1.80 9.47 13.32
CA ASN A 247 0.63 10.07 13.98
C ASN A 247 0.04 9.16 15.07
N ALA A 248 0.03 7.84 14.83
CA ALA A 248 -0.42 6.87 15.84
C ALA A 248 0.52 6.81 17.05
N LEU A 249 1.84 6.88 16.82
CA LEU A 249 2.84 6.98 17.89
C LEU A 249 2.70 8.29 18.67
N GLY A 250 2.48 9.43 17.99
CA GLY A 250 2.23 10.73 18.65
C GLY A 250 1.00 10.72 19.57
N LYS A 251 -0.08 10.03 19.18
CA LYS A 251 -1.25 9.83 20.06
C LYS A 251 -0.92 8.97 21.27
N LYS A 252 -0.12 7.91 21.10
CA LYS A 252 0.34 7.06 22.22
C LYS A 252 1.24 7.84 23.17
N LEU A 253 2.14 8.69 22.63
CA LEU A 253 3.03 9.55 23.40
C LEU A 253 2.23 10.47 24.32
N LYS A 254 1.29 11.25 23.78
CA LYS A 254 0.40 12.12 24.55
C LYS A 254 -0.39 11.37 25.63
N SER A 255 -0.83 10.14 25.34
CA SER A 255 -1.54 9.30 26.32
C SER A 255 -0.61 8.82 27.43
N ALA A 256 0.64 8.46 27.10
CA ALA A 256 1.64 8.05 28.09
C ALA A 256 2.06 9.21 28.99
N GLU A 257 2.29 10.41 28.44
CA GLU A 257 2.56 11.65 29.20
C GLU A 257 1.44 11.99 30.17
N LYS A 258 0.20 11.94 29.66
CA LYS A 258 -0.99 12.15 30.53
C LYS A 258 -1.05 11.15 31.67
N ARG A 259 -0.83 9.86 31.39
CA ARG A 259 -0.80 8.82 32.40
C ARG A 259 0.29 9.06 33.43
N LEU A 260 1.48 9.48 32.98
CA LEU A 260 2.59 9.81 33.89
C LEU A 260 2.25 11.00 34.80
N SER A 261 1.62 12.04 34.26
CA SER A 261 1.18 13.20 35.05
C SER A 261 0.14 12.85 36.13
N GLU A 262 -0.75 11.88 35.81
CA GLU A 262 -1.75 11.38 36.76
C GLU A 262 -1.14 10.55 37.91
N LEU A 263 0.05 9.95 37.69
CA LEU A 263 0.77 9.11 38.68
C LEU A 263 1.69 9.92 39.63
N ASN A 264 1.48 11.20 39.78
CA ASN A 264 2.35 12.04 40.60
C ASN A 264 1.86 12.19 42.07
N ARG A 265 1.18 11.18 42.60
CA ARG A 265 0.54 11.22 43.95
C ARG A 265 1.29 10.41 45.01
N ALA A 266 2.38 9.71 44.61
CA ALA A 266 3.11 8.83 45.54
C ALA A 266 3.66 9.57 46.74
N SER A 267 4.21 10.78 46.56
CA SER A 267 4.66 11.67 47.66
C SER A 267 3.51 12.06 48.60
N THR A 268 2.36 12.41 48.02
CA THR A 268 1.16 12.78 48.79
C THR A 268 0.62 11.59 49.60
N TYR A 269 0.69 10.38 49.12
CA TYR A 269 0.28 9.18 49.88
C TYR A 269 1.25 8.88 51.02
N LYS A 270 2.56 9.06 50.78
CA LYS A 270 3.56 8.89 51.83
C LYS A 270 3.37 9.95 52.93
N GLU A 271 3.23 11.23 52.56
CA GLU A 271 2.97 12.33 53.49
C GLU A 271 1.72 12.06 54.34
N LYS A 272 0.62 11.63 53.73
CA LYS A 272 -0.60 11.25 54.47
C LYS A 272 -0.37 10.10 55.43
N ALA A 273 0.42 9.11 55.07
CA ALA A 273 0.78 7.99 55.92
C ALA A 273 1.64 8.46 57.09
N ASP A 274 2.66 9.30 56.84
CA ASP A 274 3.55 9.86 57.86
C ASP A 274 2.76 10.73 58.83
N LEU A 275 1.83 11.59 58.35
CA LEU A 275 0.95 12.40 59.18
C LEU A 275 0.02 11.55 60.09
N LEU A 276 -0.54 10.46 59.53
CA LEU A 276 -1.35 9.54 60.33
C LEU A 276 -0.52 8.84 61.41
N MET A 277 0.70 8.42 61.10
CA MET A 277 1.59 7.78 62.08
C MET A 277 1.99 8.76 63.21
N ALA A 278 2.33 10.00 62.86
CA ALA A 278 2.71 11.02 63.83
C ALA A 278 1.57 11.44 64.79
N ASN A 279 0.30 11.31 64.33
CA ASN A 279 -0.87 11.77 65.10
C ASN A 279 -1.82 10.62 65.49
N MET A 280 -1.36 9.38 65.53
CA MET A 280 -2.19 8.19 65.83
C MET A 280 -2.97 8.31 67.14
N TRP A 281 -2.39 8.94 68.15
CA TRP A 281 -2.96 9.11 69.49
C TRP A 281 -4.17 10.05 69.54
N GLN A 282 -4.34 10.91 68.51
CA GLN A 282 -5.49 11.84 68.39
C GLN A 282 -6.63 11.28 67.53
N ILE A 283 -6.43 10.10 66.85
CA ILE A 283 -7.39 9.57 65.90
C ILE A 283 -8.12 8.38 66.50
N GLU A 284 -9.42 8.54 66.75
CA GLU A 284 -10.27 7.46 67.28
C GLU A 284 -10.59 6.42 66.13
N LYS A 285 -10.72 5.17 66.58
CA LYS A 285 -11.18 4.10 65.67
C LYS A 285 -12.63 4.37 65.24
N GLY A 286 -12.92 4.22 63.94
CA GLY A 286 -14.25 4.53 63.37
C GLY A 286 -14.34 5.91 62.72
N THR A 287 -13.29 6.72 62.80
CA THR A 287 -13.22 8.03 62.15
C THR A 287 -13.18 7.88 60.61
N LYS A 288 -14.06 8.59 59.89
CA LYS A 288 -14.11 8.55 58.39
C LYS A 288 -13.09 9.45 57.74
N LYS A 289 -12.76 10.58 58.36
CA LYS A 289 -11.80 11.55 57.86
C LYS A 289 -11.15 12.29 59.01
N VAL A 290 -9.92 12.69 58.83
CA VAL A 290 -9.16 13.53 59.75
C VAL A 290 -8.48 14.65 59.00
N THR A 291 -8.42 15.83 59.59
CA THR A 291 -7.67 16.97 59.06
C THR A 291 -6.46 17.19 59.96
N LEU A 292 -5.27 17.06 59.39
CA LEU A 292 -4.00 17.20 60.10
C LEU A 292 -3.18 18.31 59.45
N THR A 293 -2.36 18.99 60.23
CA THR A 293 -1.46 20.01 59.75
C THR A 293 -0.23 19.31 59.08
N SER A 294 0.16 19.74 57.87
CA SER A 294 1.37 19.26 57.23
C SER A 294 2.62 19.54 58.06
N PHE A 295 3.70 18.79 57.85
CA PHE A 295 4.94 18.94 58.65
C PHE A 295 5.63 20.30 58.50
N ASP A 296 5.36 21.03 57.40
CA ASP A 296 5.81 22.41 57.18
C ASP A 296 4.95 23.47 57.91
N GLY A 297 3.82 23.06 58.50
CA GLY A 297 2.91 23.95 59.20
C GLY A 297 2.00 24.82 58.32
N GLU A 298 2.16 24.76 57.00
CA GLU A 298 1.51 25.71 56.08
C GLU A 298 0.13 25.23 55.57
N LYS A 299 -0.15 23.92 55.59
CA LYS A 299 -1.35 23.34 54.96
C LYS A 299 -2.11 22.41 55.87
N GLN A 300 -3.43 22.48 55.78
CA GLN A 300 -4.31 21.47 56.34
C GLN A 300 -4.56 20.34 55.34
N VAL A 301 -4.22 19.11 55.72
CA VAL A 301 -4.34 17.93 54.86
C VAL A 301 -5.53 17.09 55.34
N GLU A 302 -6.58 17.03 54.54
CA GLU A 302 -7.70 16.11 54.80
C GLU A 302 -7.32 14.69 54.33
N ILE A 303 -7.44 13.73 55.25
CA ILE A 303 -7.11 12.32 54.99
C ILE A 303 -8.36 11.47 55.20
N LYS A 304 -8.80 10.77 54.16
CA LYS A 304 -9.92 9.83 54.24
C LYS A 304 -9.48 8.50 54.84
N LEU A 305 -10.18 8.04 55.87
CA LEU A 305 -9.90 6.82 56.60
C LEU A 305 -10.97 5.75 56.32
N ASN A 306 -10.58 4.49 56.46
CA ASN A 306 -11.53 3.38 56.52
C ASN A 306 -11.91 3.15 58.00
N GLU A 307 -13.19 3.31 58.29
CA GLU A 307 -13.78 3.19 59.63
C GLU A 307 -13.54 1.84 60.32
N LEU A 308 -13.43 0.78 59.50
CA LEU A 308 -13.21 -0.59 59.99
C LEU A 308 -11.77 -0.86 60.42
N LEU A 309 -10.83 0.04 60.03
CA LEU A 309 -9.40 -0.11 60.29
C LEU A 309 -8.93 0.78 61.42
N THR A 310 -7.89 0.35 62.12
CA THR A 310 -7.18 1.20 63.10
C THR A 310 -6.43 2.34 62.38
N PRO A 311 -6.09 3.45 63.09
CA PRO A 311 -5.27 4.52 62.52
C PRO A 311 -3.98 4.01 61.90
N GLN A 312 -3.28 3.07 62.56
CA GLN A 312 -2.07 2.42 62.05
C GLN A 312 -2.34 1.65 60.74
N ALA A 313 -3.38 0.83 60.70
CA ALA A 313 -3.73 0.05 59.50
C ALA A 313 -4.13 0.97 58.31
N ASN A 314 -4.73 2.13 58.59
CA ASN A 314 -4.98 3.17 57.59
C ASN A 314 -3.66 3.77 57.06
N ALA A 315 -2.70 4.07 57.94
CA ALA A 315 -1.37 4.54 57.51
C ALA A 315 -0.63 3.51 56.64
N GLU A 316 -0.63 2.24 57.06
CA GLU A 316 -0.05 1.13 56.27
C GLU A 316 -0.70 1.01 54.89
N ARG A 317 -2.02 1.21 54.79
CA ARG A 317 -2.75 1.26 53.51
C ARG A 317 -2.28 2.40 52.63
N TYR A 318 -2.01 3.58 53.18
CA TYR A 318 -1.48 4.71 52.40
C TYR A 318 -0.03 4.47 51.96
N TYR A 319 0.84 3.91 52.84
CA TYR A 319 2.20 3.47 52.41
C TYR A 319 2.16 2.48 51.27
N LYS A 320 1.29 1.47 51.36
CA LYS A 320 1.12 0.47 50.28
C LYS A 320 0.65 1.12 48.99
N LYS A 321 -0.28 2.10 49.04
CA LYS A 321 -0.69 2.88 47.86
C LYS A 321 0.48 3.65 47.27
N GLY A 322 1.26 4.38 48.07
CA GLY A 322 2.42 5.13 47.63
C GLY A 322 3.46 4.25 46.96
N LYS A 323 3.79 3.08 47.56
CA LYS A 323 4.72 2.12 46.99
C LYS A 323 4.26 1.54 45.64
N ASN A 324 2.95 1.25 45.54
CA ASN A 324 2.38 0.76 44.30
C ASN A 324 2.39 1.82 43.19
N GLU A 325 2.07 3.07 43.52
CA GLU A 325 2.08 4.19 42.57
C GLU A 325 3.50 4.53 42.11
N SER A 326 4.50 4.48 42.99
CA SER A 326 5.90 4.63 42.62
C SER A 326 6.31 3.58 41.55
N LYS A 327 5.98 2.32 41.81
CA LYS A 327 6.27 1.24 40.82
C LYS A 327 5.54 1.46 39.50
N GLN A 328 4.29 1.93 39.51
CA GLN A 328 3.53 2.23 38.31
C GLN A 328 4.15 3.42 37.56
N ARG A 329 4.66 4.43 38.26
CA ARG A 329 5.35 5.58 37.71
C ARG A 329 6.65 5.16 37.02
N ASP A 330 7.47 4.33 37.66
CA ASP A 330 8.73 3.81 37.07
C ASP A 330 8.45 3.03 35.78
N PHE A 331 7.39 2.23 35.78
CA PHE A 331 6.96 1.52 34.57
C PHE A 331 6.44 2.48 33.48
N ALA A 332 5.67 3.50 33.86
CA ALA A 332 5.17 4.50 32.93
C ALA A 332 6.30 5.35 32.33
N LEU A 333 7.33 5.68 33.09
CA LEU A 333 8.54 6.37 32.59
C LEU A 333 9.29 5.55 31.56
N LYS A 334 9.51 4.27 31.84
CA LYS A 334 10.14 3.36 30.86
C LYS A 334 9.31 3.24 29.59
N HIS A 335 8.00 3.09 29.73
CA HIS A 335 7.08 3.01 28.60
C HIS A 335 7.04 4.30 27.77
N LEU A 336 7.12 5.47 28.43
CA LEU A 336 7.21 6.76 27.73
C LEU A 336 8.50 6.84 26.92
N ALA A 337 9.66 6.53 27.53
CA ALA A 337 10.94 6.52 26.85
C ALA A 337 10.99 5.57 25.63
N ASP A 338 10.36 4.38 25.76
CA ASP A 338 10.25 3.43 24.65
C ASP A 338 9.42 3.98 23.47
N ILE A 339 8.31 4.70 23.77
CA ILE A 339 7.47 5.33 22.73
C ILE A 339 8.19 6.50 22.09
N GLU A 340 8.89 7.34 22.86
CA GLU A 340 9.71 8.46 22.36
C GLU A 340 10.79 7.97 21.40
N ALA A 341 11.51 6.93 21.78
CA ALA A 341 12.53 6.32 20.91
C ALA A 341 11.92 5.80 19.60
N GLN A 342 10.73 5.16 19.65
CA GLN A 342 10.03 4.70 18.46
C GLN A 342 9.55 5.87 17.58
N TYR A 343 9.11 6.97 18.19
CA TYR A 343 8.64 8.16 17.49
C TYR A 343 9.80 8.81 16.73
N LEU A 344 10.94 9.04 17.40
CA LEU A 344 12.15 9.62 16.78
C LEU A 344 12.70 8.73 15.66
N ALA A 345 12.78 7.42 15.88
CA ALA A 345 13.21 6.49 14.84
C ALA A 345 12.27 6.50 13.60
N LYS A 346 10.96 6.73 13.83
CA LYS A 346 10.01 6.85 12.73
C LYS A 346 10.13 8.17 11.97
N GLU A 347 10.44 9.27 12.65
CA GLU A 347 10.75 10.56 12.00
C GLU A 347 12.00 10.46 11.13
N GLU A 348 13.07 9.84 11.64
CA GLU A 348 14.28 9.61 10.89
C GLU A 348 14.03 8.71 9.65
N GLU A 349 13.22 7.66 9.80
CA GLU A 349 12.81 6.80 8.69
C GLU A 349 12.09 7.57 7.58
N ILE A 350 11.19 8.50 7.94
CA ILE A 350 10.49 9.35 6.98
C ILE A 350 11.48 10.26 6.27
N GLU A 351 12.38 10.93 7.00
CA GLU A 351 13.39 11.83 6.42
C GLU A 351 14.30 11.10 5.43
N GLN A 352 14.78 9.91 5.79
CA GLN A 352 15.59 9.07 4.90
C GLN A 352 14.81 8.67 3.66
N PHE A 353 13.52 8.29 3.81
CA PHE A 353 12.70 7.89 2.68
C PHE A 353 12.30 9.06 1.77
N GLU A 354 12.19 10.27 2.29
CA GLU A 354 11.96 11.48 1.49
C GLU A 354 13.14 11.79 0.55
N LYS A 355 14.35 11.41 0.90
CA LYS A 355 15.57 11.57 0.09
C LYS A 355 15.73 10.52 -1.02
N VAL A 356 14.90 9.48 -1.06
CA VAL A 356 14.96 8.44 -2.11
C VAL A 356 14.53 9.02 -3.45
N GLU A 357 15.34 8.81 -4.49
CA GLU A 357 15.16 9.42 -5.82
C GLU A 357 14.76 8.43 -6.92
N ASN A 358 14.90 7.13 -6.71
CA ASN A 358 14.63 6.13 -7.75
C ASN A 358 14.00 4.82 -7.24
N LEU A 359 13.38 4.07 -8.17
CA LEU A 359 12.70 2.80 -7.87
C LEU A 359 13.65 1.69 -7.36
N LYS A 360 14.92 1.74 -7.72
CA LYS A 360 15.89 0.72 -7.28
C LYS A 360 16.16 0.86 -5.78
N GLU A 361 16.25 2.09 -5.28
CA GLU A 361 16.41 2.38 -3.86
C GLU A 361 15.18 1.97 -3.06
N ILE A 362 13.96 2.26 -3.55
CA ILE A 362 12.72 1.79 -2.90
C ILE A 362 12.70 0.28 -2.78
N ARG A 363 13.08 -0.45 -3.83
CA ARG A 363 13.12 -1.92 -3.79
C ARG A 363 14.18 -2.44 -2.81
N LYS A 364 15.32 -1.79 -2.73
CA LYS A 364 16.39 -2.14 -1.80
C LYS A 364 15.97 -1.93 -0.34
N THR A 365 15.33 -0.79 -0.03
CA THR A 365 14.78 -0.52 1.31
C THR A 365 13.64 -1.46 1.68
N ALA A 366 12.79 -1.84 0.72
CA ALA A 366 11.72 -2.82 0.95
C ALA A 366 12.29 -4.23 1.21
N GLN A 367 13.35 -4.65 0.51
CA GLN A 367 14.01 -5.95 0.73
C GLN A 367 14.74 -6.03 2.07
N THR A 368 15.43 -4.97 2.49
CA THR A 368 16.07 -4.90 3.82
C THR A 368 15.04 -4.97 4.95
N LYS A 369 13.87 -4.37 4.80
CA LYS A 369 12.79 -4.47 5.78
C LYS A 369 12.07 -5.82 5.76
N ALA A 370 11.94 -6.46 4.62
CA ALA A 370 11.38 -7.82 4.51
C ALA A 370 12.29 -8.84 5.17
N SER A 371 13.62 -8.65 5.12
CA SER A 371 14.59 -9.51 5.81
C SER A 371 14.70 -9.23 7.31
N GLN A 372 14.26 -8.07 7.79
CA GLN A 372 14.23 -7.70 9.23
C GLN A 372 12.87 -7.91 9.90
N LYS A 373 11.77 -8.05 9.16
CA LYS A 373 10.53 -8.57 9.72
C LYS A 373 10.69 -10.08 9.89
N GLU A 374 11.15 -10.52 11.07
CA GLU A 374 10.74 -11.82 11.56
C GLU A 374 9.23 -11.95 11.35
N VAL A 375 8.84 -12.90 10.52
CA VAL A 375 7.42 -13.19 10.29
C VAL A 375 6.86 -13.53 11.67
N ARG A 376 6.09 -12.62 12.27
CA ARG A 376 5.43 -12.86 13.55
C ARG A 376 4.47 -14.03 13.38
N LEU A 377 4.96 -15.24 13.66
CA LEU A 377 4.10 -16.40 13.70
C LEU A 377 3.13 -16.27 14.88
N PRO A 378 1.84 -16.63 14.72
CA PRO A 378 0.83 -16.57 15.78
C PRO A 378 1.04 -17.67 16.83
N TYR A 379 2.12 -18.44 16.74
CA TYR A 379 2.44 -19.55 17.64
C TYR A 379 3.93 -19.59 17.97
N LYS A 380 4.26 -20.29 19.05
CA LYS A 380 5.60 -20.81 19.33
C LYS A 380 5.67 -22.23 18.77
N SER A 381 6.81 -22.62 18.20
CA SER A 381 7.05 -23.97 17.70
C SER A 381 8.11 -24.68 18.55
N VAL A 382 7.85 -25.93 18.90
CA VAL A 382 8.78 -26.81 19.61
C VAL A 382 8.75 -28.21 18.98
N GLN A 383 9.83 -28.96 19.10
CA GLN A 383 9.90 -30.35 18.61
C GLN A 383 9.69 -31.31 19.77
N ILE A 384 8.80 -32.30 19.62
CA ILE A 384 8.52 -33.35 20.61
C ILE A 384 8.38 -34.67 19.87
N ASP A 385 9.22 -35.65 20.22
CA ASP A 385 9.22 -36.98 19.62
C ASP A 385 9.18 -36.97 18.07
N GLY A 386 9.87 -36.01 17.46
CA GLY A 386 9.93 -35.87 16.00
C GLY A 386 8.74 -35.10 15.37
N TYR A 387 7.75 -34.63 16.16
CA TYR A 387 6.64 -33.81 15.70
C TYR A 387 6.87 -32.34 15.99
N GLU A 388 6.52 -31.49 15.04
CA GLU A 388 6.41 -30.04 15.28
C GLU A 388 5.12 -29.74 16.08
N VAL A 389 5.28 -29.18 17.27
CA VAL A 389 4.18 -28.77 18.16
C VAL A 389 4.08 -27.26 18.16
N ARG A 390 2.93 -26.73 17.77
CA ARG A 390 2.63 -25.28 17.68
C ARG A 390 1.74 -24.86 18.83
N ILE A 391 2.14 -23.82 19.57
CA ILE A 391 1.47 -23.32 20.77
C ILE A 391 1.03 -21.89 20.50
N GLY A 392 -0.27 -21.63 20.44
CA GLY A 392 -0.84 -20.31 20.20
C GLY A 392 -0.50 -19.31 21.31
N LYS A 393 -0.16 -18.07 20.93
CA LYS A 393 0.31 -17.03 21.84
C LYS A 393 -0.81 -16.28 22.56
N GLY A 394 -2.02 -16.27 22.00
CA GLY A 394 -3.17 -15.58 22.57
C GLY A 394 -4.47 -15.86 21.82
N ALA A 395 -5.60 -15.35 22.25
CA ALA A 395 -6.91 -15.69 21.72
C ALA A 395 -7.05 -15.43 20.20
N LYS A 396 -6.57 -14.29 19.69
CA LYS A 396 -6.54 -13.97 18.26
C LYS A 396 -5.53 -14.85 17.51
N ASP A 397 -4.39 -15.10 18.13
CA ASP A 397 -3.33 -15.95 17.57
C ASP A 397 -3.78 -17.42 17.51
N ASN A 398 -4.60 -17.91 18.47
CA ASN A 398 -5.25 -19.22 18.45
C ASN A 398 -6.17 -19.36 17.22
N ASP A 399 -6.96 -18.34 16.90
CA ASP A 399 -7.81 -18.35 15.72
C ASP A 399 -7.01 -18.39 14.42
N GLU A 400 -5.93 -17.59 14.35
CA GLU A 400 -5.05 -17.51 13.19
C GLU A 400 -4.30 -18.83 13.00
N LEU A 401 -3.79 -19.42 14.09
CA LEU A 401 -3.17 -20.73 14.11
C LEU A 401 -4.10 -21.80 13.51
N LEU A 402 -5.34 -21.90 14.00
CA LEU A 402 -6.32 -22.85 13.51
C LEU A 402 -6.72 -22.62 12.06
N ARG A 403 -6.78 -21.37 11.60
CA ARG A 403 -7.29 -21.01 10.27
C ARG A 403 -6.27 -21.21 9.17
N TYR A 404 -5.00 -20.85 9.44
CA TYR A 404 -3.98 -20.75 8.39
C TYR A 404 -2.78 -21.68 8.59
N HIS A 405 -2.60 -22.24 9.79
CA HIS A 405 -1.40 -22.97 10.14
C HIS A 405 -1.66 -24.41 10.59
N THR A 406 -2.83 -24.97 10.25
CA THR A 406 -3.18 -26.35 10.55
C THR A 406 -3.80 -27.05 9.35
N THR A 407 -3.71 -28.41 9.35
CA THR A 407 -4.39 -29.28 8.40
C THR A 407 -5.43 -30.16 9.12
N LYS A 408 -6.33 -30.77 8.37
CA LYS A 408 -7.40 -31.65 8.91
C LYS A 408 -6.86 -32.86 9.68
N PHE A 409 -5.62 -33.26 9.44
CA PHE A 409 -4.99 -34.43 10.05
C PHE A 409 -4.17 -34.12 11.30
N ASP A 410 -3.97 -32.85 11.61
CA ASP A 410 -3.25 -32.42 12.80
C ASP A 410 -4.08 -32.74 14.06
N THR A 411 -3.42 -32.98 15.18
CA THR A 411 -4.09 -33.18 16.47
C THR A 411 -4.13 -31.86 17.23
N TRP A 412 -5.30 -31.42 17.66
CA TRP A 412 -5.52 -30.24 18.47
C TRP A 412 -5.70 -30.62 19.94
N LEU A 413 -5.08 -29.83 20.84
CA LEU A 413 -5.17 -29.99 22.28
C LEU A 413 -5.50 -28.66 22.96
N HIS A 414 -6.24 -28.74 24.06
CA HIS A 414 -6.60 -27.60 24.90
C HIS A 414 -6.98 -28.06 26.32
N ALA A 415 -6.62 -27.27 27.35
CA ALA A 415 -7.08 -27.56 28.72
C ALA A 415 -8.61 -27.43 28.82
N LYS A 416 -9.24 -28.46 29.38
CA LYS A 416 -10.71 -28.55 29.48
C LYS A 416 -11.24 -27.52 30.47
N ASP A 417 -12.35 -26.83 30.10
CA ASP A 417 -13.14 -25.89 30.92
C ASP A 417 -12.37 -24.67 31.49
N VAL A 418 -11.14 -24.43 31.01
CA VAL A 418 -10.31 -23.29 31.44
C VAL A 418 -9.73 -22.55 30.24
N SER A 419 -9.40 -21.27 30.41
CA SER A 419 -8.72 -20.51 29.38
C SER A 419 -7.29 -20.99 29.19
N GLY A 420 -6.84 -21.18 27.93
CA GLY A 420 -5.51 -21.65 27.61
C GLY A 420 -5.12 -21.40 26.16
N SER A 421 -3.92 -21.85 25.80
CA SER A 421 -3.45 -21.87 24.43
C SER A 421 -4.02 -23.05 23.67
N HIS A 422 -4.35 -22.86 22.41
CA HIS A 422 -4.53 -23.97 21.48
C HIS A 422 -3.15 -24.57 21.16
N VAL A 423 -3.01 -25.86 21.29
CA VAL A 423 -1.77 -26.58 20.97
C VAL A 423 -2.05 -27.56 19.83
N ILE A 424 -1.17 -27.58 18.85
CA ILE A 424 -1.32 -28.39 17.63
C ILE A 424 -0.10 -29.28 17.46
N ILE A 425 -0.32 -30.58 17.33
CA ILE A 425 0.70 -31.52 16.85
C ILE A 425 0.55 -31.56 15.33
N ARG A 426 1.58 -31.17 14.60
CA ARG A 426 1.59 -31.24 13.13
C ARG A 426 1.74 -32.68 12.69
N ASN A 427 0.77 -33.18 11.94
CA ASN A 427 0.72 -34.54 11.46
C ASN A 427 0.26 -34.64 9.99
N PRO A 428 1.08 -34.15 9.03
CA PRO A 428 0.67 -34.10 7.62
C PRO A 428 0.39 -35.48 7.03
N SER A 429 1.04 -36.54 7.55
CA SER A 429 0.85 -37.91 7.09
C SER A 429 -0.48 -38.53 7.55
N GLY A 430 -1.11 -38.00 8.60
CA GLY A 430 -2.27 -38.59 9.24
C GLY A 430 -2.00 -39.90 9.97
N ALA A 431 -0.72 -40.22 10.24
CA ALA A 431 -0.35 -41.43 10.97
C ALA A 431 -0.83 -41.36 12.42
N LYS A 432 -1.05 -42.54 13.04
CA LYS A 432 -1.47 -42.59 14.43
C LYS A 432 -0.32 -42.12 15.33
N ILE A 433 -0.55 -41.08 16.13
CA ILE A 433 0.39 -40.54 17.09
C ILE A 433 0.37 -41.43 18.35
N ALA A 434 1.56 -41.71 18.91
CA ALA A 434 1.68 -42.48 20.14
C ALA A 434 1.02 -41.72 21.31
N LEU A 435 0.34 -42.45 22.21
CA LEU A 435 -0.34 -41.87 23.37
C LEU A 435 0.67 -41.12 24.28
N THR A 436 1.87 -41.66 24.46
CA THR A 436 2.94 -41.02 25.22
C THR A 436 3.33 -39.63 24.67
N THR A 437 3.32 -39.46 23.35
CA THR A 437 3.57 -38.16 22.72
C THR A 437 2.40 -37.21 22.98
N ILE A 438 1.14 -37.70 22.87
CA ILE A 438 -0.07 -36.90 23.19
C ILE A 438 -0.03 -36.45 24.65
N GLU A 439 0.36 -37.31 25.60
CA GLU A 439 0.51 -37.00 27.02
C GLU A 439 1.56 -35.90 27.28
N LYS A 440 2.73 -35.97 26.65
CA LYS A 440 3.77 -34.92 26.74
C LYS A 440 3.24 -33.58 26.24
N VAL A 441 2.56 -33.56 25.10
CA VAL A 441 2.00 -32.33 24.53
C VAL A 441 0.79 -31.83 25.32
N ALA A 442 -0.02 -32.71 25.90
CA ALA A 442 -1.11 -32.36 26.80
C ALA A 442 -0.58 -31.66 28.07
N SER A 443 0.52 -32.12 28.64
CA SER A 443 1.20 -31.47 29.77
C SER A 443 1.60 -30.02 29.43
N ILE A 444 2.06 -29.79 28.20
CA ILE A 444 2.37 -28.43 27.71
C ILE A 444 1.10 -27.62 27.54
N ALA A 445 0.00 -28.16 27.01
CA ALA A 445 -1.27 -27.46 26.88
C ALA A 445 -1.82 -27.05 28.25
N ALA A 446 -1.73 -27.90 29.25
CA ALA A 446 -2.05 -27.62 30.66
C ALA A 446 -1.17 -26.51 31.23
N PHE A 447 0.16 -26.54 30.97
CA PHE A 447 1.12 -25.53 31.42
C PHE A 447 0.81 -24.14 30.83
N TYR A 448 0.33 -24.06 29.58
CA TYR A 448 -0.08 -22.79 28.92
C TYR A 448 -1.55 -22.47 29.12
N SER A 449 -2.15 -22.90 30.24
CA SER A 449 -3.53 -22.63 30.60
C SER A 449 -3.63 -22.06 32.03
N LYS A 450 -4.86 -21.73 32.46
CA LYS A 450 -5.13 -21.37 33.85
C LYS A 450 -4.97 -22.53 34.83
N ALA A 451 -4.99 -23.77 34.35
CA ALA A 451 -4.74 -24.97 35.16
C ALA A 451 -3.24 -25.23 35.47
N LYS A 452 -2.35 -24.31 35.12
CA LYS A 452 -0.89 -24.46 35.30
C LYS A 452 -0.45 -24.80 36.72
N SER A 453 -1.17 -24.36 37.74
CA SER A 453 -0.85 -24.59 39.16
C SER A 453 -1.62 -25.73 39.79
N GLU A 454 -2.37 -26.51 39.00
CA GLU A 454 -3.12 -27.68 39.46
C GLU A 454 -2.19 -28.91 39.48
N GLY A 455 -2.42 -29.83 40.41
CA GLY A 455 -1.65 -31.11 40.46
C GLY A 455 -1.93 -31.99 39.24
N LEU A 456 -3.18 -32.04 38.79
CA LEU A 456 -3.62 -32.74 37.58
C LEU A 456 -4.61 -31.84 36.81
N ALA A 457 -4.43 -31.73 35.52
CA ALA A 457 -5.30 -30.95 34.61
C ALA A 457 -5.91 -31.87 33.56
N ALA A 458 -7.21 -31.67 33.29
CA ALA A 458 -7.87 -32.33 32.19
C ALA A 458 -7.57 -31.59 30.86
N VAL A 459 -7.11 -32.32 29.86
CA VAL A 459 -6.80 -31.80 28.54
C VAL A 459 -7.60 -32.55 27.49
N ILE A 460 -8.31 -31.80 26.65
CA ILE A 460 -8.99 -32.34 25.49
C ILE A 460 -8.00 -32.50 24.36
N HIS A 461 -8.05 -33.63 23.66
CA HIS A 461 -7.37 -33.80 22.38
C HIS A 461 -8.30 -34.38 21.33
N THR A 462 -8.11 -33.97 20.08
CA THR A 462 -8.92 -34.46 18.94
C THR A 462 -8.26 -34.10 17.62
N ASP A 463 -8.69 -34.75 16.54
CA ASP A 463 -8.25 -34.30 15.20
C ASP A 463 -8.80 -32.92 14.89
N ARG A 464 -7.99 -32.09 14.22
CA ARG A 464 -8.34 -30.73 13.81
C ARG A 464 -9.66 -30.67 13.02
N LYS A 465 -10.02 -31.72 12.26
CA LYS A 465 -11.26 -31.79 11.50
C LYS A 465 -12.54 -31.68 12.36
N TYR A 466 -12.48 -32.00 13.65
CA TYR A 466 -13.58 -31.91 14.61
C TYR A 466 -13.66 -30.57 15.35
N ILE A 467 -12.78 -29.61 15.01
CA ILE A 467 -12.78 -28.27 15.59
C ILE A 467 -13.41 -27.28 14.63
N ARG A 468 -14.46 -26.59 15.08
CA ARG A 468 -15.16 -25.57 14.30
C ARG A 468 -15.20 -24.23 15.04
N LYS A 469 -15.09 -23.15 14.30
CA LYS A 469 -15.34 -21.81 14.86
C LYS A 469 -16.77 -21.39 14.52
N PRO A 470 -17.65 -21.21 15.52
CA PRO A 470 -19.00 -20.70 15.28
C PRO A 470 -18.96 -19.27 14.71
N LYS A 471 -19.92 -18.93 13.83
CA LYS A 471 -20.02 -17.59 13.26
C LYS A 471 -20.33 -16.59 14.40
N GLY A 472 -19.55 -15.51 14.50
CA GLY A 472 -19.70 -14.49 15.55
C GLY A 472 -19.09 -14.85 16.93
N ALA A 473 -18.43 -16.02 17.06
CA ALA A 473 -17.77 -16.39 18.32
C ALA A 473 -16.58 -15.47 18.66
N THR A 474 -16.39 -15.20 19.94
CA THR A 474 -15.25 -14.43 20.44
C THR A 474 -13.91 -15.07 20.05
N PRO A 475 -12.81 -14.27 19.96
CA PRO A 475 -11.50 -14.82 19.65
C PRO A 475 -11.09 -15.96 20.60
N GLY A 476 -10.55 -17.04 20.04
CA GLY A 476 -10.11 -18.22 20.77
C GLY A 476 -11.22 -19.22 21.15
N LEU A 477 -12.51 -18.88 20.98
CA LEU A 477 -13.61 -19.82 21.22
C LEU A 477 -13.83 -20.72 20.03
N VAL A 478 -13.88 -22.02 20.30
CA VAL A 478 -14.17 -23.07 19.30
C VAL A 478 -15.22 -24.04 19.84
N LYS A 479 -15.91 -24.72 18.90
CA LYS A 479 -16.79 -25.86 19.20
C LYS A 479 -16.03 -27.14 18.81
N VAL A 480 -16.04 -28.10 19.72
CA VAL A 480 -15.45 -29.43 19.52
C VAL A 480 -16.60 -30.41 19.27
N ASP A 481 -16.59 -31.09 18.12
CA ASP A 481 -17.66 -32.04 17.75
C ASP A 481 -17.36 -33.46 18.28
N LYS A 482 -16.08 -33.80 18.51
CA LYS A 482 -15.62 -35.07 19.09
C LYS A 482 -14.40 -34.77 19.95
N GLU A 483 -14.37 -35.26 21.18
CA GLU A 483 -13.25 -35.07 22.09
C GLU A 483 -12.86 -36.33 22.83
N GLU A 484 -11.58 -36.45 23.12
CA GLU A 484 -11.02 -37.39 24.09
C GLU A 484 -10.32 -36.60 25.17
N VAL A 485 -10.39 -37.05 26.42
CA VAL A 485 -9.84 -36.31 27.57
C VAL A 485 -8.75 -37.13 28.23
N ILE A 486 -7.65 -36.46 28.51
CA ILE A 486 -6.51 -37.06 29.21
C ILE A 486 -6.17 -36.22 30.44
N LEU A 487 -5.84 -36.85 31.53
CA LEU A 487 -5.40 -36.19 32.76
C LEU A 487 -3.87 -36.16 32.80
N VAL A 488 -3.31 -34.98 32.93
CA VAL A 488 -1.85 -34.78 32.92
C VAL A 488 -1.42 -33.76 33.98
N GLU A 489 -0.20 -33.89 34.44
CA GLU A 489 0.45 -32.88 35.28
C GLU A 489 0.95 -31.73 34.40
N PRO A 490 0.61 -30.46 34.73
CA PRO A 490 1.08 -29.30 33.93
C PRO A 490 2.61 -29.16 34.04
N ARG A 491 3.31 -29.49 32.97
CA ARG A 491 4.80 -29.39 32.90
C ARG A 491 5.21 -28.87 31.51
N TYR A 492 6.27 -28.05 31.48
CA TYR A 492 6.94 -27.67 30.27
C TYR A 492 8.24 -28.44 30.12
N THR A 493 8.15 -29.62 29.53
CA THR A 493 9.34 -30.47 29.22
C THR A 493 9.52 -30.50 27.70
N VAL A 494 10.61 -29.90 27.23
CA VAL A 494 11.13 -30.06 25.87
C VAL A 494 12.49 -30.77 26.05
N ASN A 495 12.53 -32.05 25.76
CA ASN A 495 13.79 -32.78 25.67
C ASN A 495 14.27 -32.76 24.24
#